data_9e47b1b422ddcce4bbd2c23390e99034
#
_entry.id   9e47b1b422ddcce4bbd2c23390e99034
#
_cell.length_a   1.000
_cell.length_b   1.000
_cell.length_c   1.000
_cell.angle_alpha   90.00
_cell.angle_beta   90.00
_cell.angle_gamma   90.00
#
_symmetry.space_group_name_H-M   'P 1'
#
loop_
_entity.id
_entity.type
_entity.pdbx_description
1 polymer ?
#
loop_
_entity_poly.entity_id
_entity_poly.type
_entity_poly.pdbx_seq_one_letter_code
_entity_poly.pdbx_strand_id
1 'polypeptide(L)'
;MSRMKITSITFLIGTAALCGIYPLSGFYSKDAVMYVAESRPLLLFVGCFVAFLTSFYMTRLCVVVFFGKSKSWAAGEAKEVSIVMLLPLLILAFGAILAGNKFAYNWFVGYDDIAHPEGPLLPIILSVIGLSGILLGFLLYKGKESEPYRIKLLNNKFYIDEIYLVIVRITQDLIAHVAKIVDRIFIDKLFVRGGARLVSDVGSKFRAIQSGNLQGYSFFFAAGVVLVLIIINSFIG
;
A
#
# COMPACT_ATOMS: atom_id res chain seq x y z
N MET A 1 -7.58 -26.87 9.20
CA MET A 1 -8.91 -26.99 8.54
C MET A 1 -10.07 -27.19 9.50
N SER A 2 -9.95 -28.01 10.53
CA SER A 2 -11.08 -28.32 11.44
C SER A 2 -11.65 -27.15 12.24
N ARG A 3 -10.89 -26.09 12.49
CA ARG A 3 -11.29 -24.95 13.35
C ARG A 3 -11.80 -23.73 12.59
N MET A 4 -11.34 -23.50 11.36
CA MET A 4 -11.75 -22.38 10.50
C MET A 4 -12.26 -22.96 9.16
N LYS A 5 -13.45 -23.58 9.19
CA LYS A 5 -13.96 -24.34 8.05
C LYS A 5 -14.35 -23.44 6.88
N ILE A 6 -15.10 -22.37 7.15
CA ILE A 6 -15.59 -21.48 6.08
C ILE A 6 -14.42 -20.72 5.48
N THR A 7 -13.58 -20.09 6.32
CA THR A 7 -12.38 -19.39 5.88
C THR A 7 -11.45 -20.29 5.07
N SER A 8 -11.23 -21.55 5.49
CA SER A 8 -10.35 -22.46 4.74
C SER A 8 -10.94 -22.88 3.39
N ILE A 9 -12.25 -23.11 3.30
CA ILE A 9 -12.92 -23.48 2.05
C ILE A 9 -12.89 -22.31 1.06
N THR A 10 -13.24 -21.09 1.51
CA THR A 10 -13.21 -19.90 0.64
C THR A 10 -11.80 -19.60 0.14
N PHE A 11 -10.79 -19.79 1.00
CA PHE A 11 -9.39 -19.64 0.63
C PHE A 11 -8.95 -20.71 -0.39
N LEU A 12 -9.37 -21.96 -0.22
CA LEU A 12 -9.07 -23.02 -1.19
C LEU A 12 -9.71 -22.78 -2.55
N ILE A 13 -10.95 -22.26 -2.59
CA ILE A 13 -11.61 -21.86 -3.84
C ILE A 13 -10.81 -20.75 -4.53
N GLY A 14 -10.43 -19.68 -3.79
CA GLY A 14 -9.58 -18.63 -4.34
C GLY A 14 -8.22 -19.12 -4.83
N THR A 15 -7.61 -20.03 -4.09
CA THR A 15 -6.35 -20.69 -4.50
C THR A 15 -6.50 -21.50 -5.78
N ALA A 16 -7.56 -22.29 -5.89
CA ALA A 16 -7.84 -23.08 -7.08
C ALA A 16 -8.08 -22.17 -8.30
N ALA A 17 -8.78 -21.03 -8.11
CA ALA A 17 -8.95 -20.03 -9.16
C ALA A 17 -7.61 -19.43 -9.58
N LEU A 18 -6.76 -19.02 -8.62
CA LEU A 18 -5.41 -18.51 -8.90
C LEU A 18 -4.51 -19.52 -9.59
N CYS A 19 -4.62 -20.79 -9.27
CA CYS A 19 -3.89 -21.86 -9.96
C CYS A 19 -4.36 -22.08 -11.41
N GLY A 20 -5.52 -21.51 -11.79
CA GLY A 20 -6.08 -21.69 -13.11
C GLY A 20 -6.73 -23.05 -13.31
N ILE A 21 -7.44 -23.55 -12.32
CA ILE A 21 -8.18 -24.82 -12.40
C ILE A 21 -9.52 -24.56 -13.09
N TYR A 22 -9.80 -25.30 -14.15
CA TYR A 22 -11.13 -25.31 -14.79
C TYR A 22 -12.21 -25.84 -13.80
N PRO A 23 -13.41 -25.25 -13.71
CA PRO A 23 -13.97 -24.14 -14.50
C PRO A 23 -13.96 -22.76 -13.80
N LEU A 24 -12.96 -22.49 -12.95
CA LEU A 24 -12.89 -21.27 -12.17
C LEU A 24 -12.46 -20.05 -12.99
N SER A 25 -12.78 -18.85 -12.52
CA SER A 25 -12.53 -17.58 -13.23
C SER A 25 -11.06 -17.36 -13.62
N GLY A 26 -10.13 -17.77 -12.77
CA GLY A 26 -8.70 -17.66 -13.04
C GLY A 26 -8.18 -18.49 -14.20
N PHE A 27 -8.86 -19.58 -14.55
CA PHE A 27 -8.54 -20.35 -15.76
C PHE A 27 -8.74 -19.50 -17.00
N TYR A 28 -9.91 -18.92 -17.18
CA TYR A 28 -10.26 -18.11 -18.36
C TYR A 28 -9.42 -16.84 -18.49
N SER A 29 -9.15 -16.16 -17.37
CA SER A 29 -8.31 -14.96 -17.39
C SER A 29 -6.86 -15.26 -17.74
N LYS A 30 -6.30 -16.37 -17.24
CA LYS A 30 -4.94 -16.79 -17.59
C LYS A 30 -4.84 -17.18 -19.06
N ASP A 31 -5.81 -17.95 -19.56
CA ASP A 31 -5.86 -18.34 -20.97
C ASP A 31 -5.89 -17.10 -21.89
N ALA A 32 -6.73 -16.11 -21.58
CA ALA A 32 -6.83 -14.88 -22.37
C ALA A 32 -5.50 -14.11 -22.40
N VAL A 33 -4.82 -13.96 -21.27
CA VAL A 33 -3.51 -13.29 -21.18
C VAL A 33 -2.44 -14.07 -21.97
N MET A 34 -2.43 -15.38 -21.84
CA MET A 34 -1.42 -16.23 -22.50
C MET A 34 -1.65 -16.33 -24.01
N TYR A 35 -2.90 -16.25 -24.46
CA TYR A 35 -3.23 -16.18 -25.88
C TYR A 35 -2.64 -14.93 -26.54
N VAL A 36 -2.75 -13.76 -25.88
CA VAL A 36 -2.11 -12.52 -26.38
C VAL A 36 -0.58 -12.66 -26.43
N ALA A 37 -0.01 -13.42 -25.48
CA ALA A 37 1.43 -13.67 -25.42
C ALA A 37 1.91 -14.73 -26.44
N GLU A 38 1.02 -15.49 -27.07
CA GLU A 38 1.36 -16.59 -27.98
C GLU A 38 2.23 -16.15 -29.17
N SER A 39 1.99 -14.94 -29.69
CA SER A 39 2.78 -14.34 -30.76
C SER A 39 4.23 -14.01 -30.36
N ARG A 40 4.57 -14.06 -29.07
CA ARG A 40 5.89 -13.70 -28.52
C ARG A 40 6.44 -14.80 -27.63
N PRO A 41 7.28 -15.73 -28.15
CA PRO A 41 7.70 -16.95 -27.48
C PRO A 41 8.39 -16.69 -26.12
N LEU A 42 9.12 -15.57 -25.98
CA LEU A 42 9.73 -15.19 -24.69
C LEU A 42 8.67 -14.87 -23.64
N LEU A 43 7.64 -14.11 -23.98
CA LEU A 43 6.56 -13.76 -23.06
C LEU A 43 5.74 -15.00 -22.70
N LEU A 44 5.47 -15.86 -23.65
CA LEU A 44 4.79 -17.12 -23.41
C LEU A 44 5.58 -18.02 -22.43
N PHE A 45 6.89 -18.18 -22.64
CA PHE A 45 7.75 -18.93 -21.75
C PHE A 45 7.75 -18.37 -20.32
N VAL A 46 7.93 -17.05 -20.16
CA VAL A 46 7.89 -16.37 -18.87
C VAL A 46 6.52 -16.53 -18.22
N GLY A 47 5.43 -16.40 -18.98
CA GLY A 47 4.07 -16.58 -18.48
C GLY A 47 3.81 -18.00 -17.99
N CYS A 48 4.25 -19.03 -18.73
CA CYS A 48 4.17 -20.43 -18.31
C CYS A 48 4.95 -20.68 -17.03
N PHE A 49 6.15 -20.14 -16.92
CA PHE A 49 6.97 -20.27 -15.73
C PHE A 49 6.32 -19.58 -14.50
N VAL A 50 5.77 -18.40 -14.68
CA VAL A 50 5.01 -17.68 -13.62
C VAL A 50 3.76 -18.46 -13.23
N ALA A 51 3.03 -19.04 -14.20
CA ALA A 51 1.85 -19.88 -13.92
C ALA A 51 2.21 -21.12 -13.08
N PHE A 52 3.32 -21.79 -13.40
CA PHE A 52 3.86 -22.90 -12.61
C PHE A 52 4.20 -22.46 -11.17
N LEU A 53 4.99 -21.39 -11.04
CA LEU A 53 5.39 -20.86 -9.73
C LEU A 53 4.17 -20.45 -8.90
N THR A 54 3.17 -19.82 -9.53
CA THR A 54 1.92 -19.42 -8.86
C THR A 54 1.21 -20.62 -8.26
N SER A 55 1.04 -21.68 -9.02
CA SER A 55 0.41 -22.90 -8.56
C SER A 55 1.21 -23.59 -7.46
N PHE A 56 2.53 -23.57 -7.57
CA PHE A 56 3.44 -24.13 -6.58
C PHE A 56 3.37 -23.39 -5.24
N TYR A 57 3.55 -22.06 -5.21
CA TYR A 57 3.57 -21.33 -3.95
C TYR A 57 2.18 -21.26 -3.28
N MET A 58 1.11 -21.20 -4.06
CA MET A 58 -0.25 -21.22 -3.51
C MET A 58 -0.57 -22.58 -2.87
N THR A 59 -0.17 -23.66 -3.50
CA THR A 59 -0.32 -25.00 -2.91
C THR A 59 0.51 -25.15 -1.65
N ARG A 60 1.77 -24.68 -1.66
CA ARG A 60 2.60 -24.65 -0.46
C ARG A 60 1.90 -23.90 0.68
N LEU A 61 1.37 -22.71 0.39
CA LEU A 61 0.65 -21.88 1.38
C LEU A 61 -0.54 -22.65 1.96
N CYS A 62 -1.38 -23.26 1.11
CA CYS A 62 -2.51 -24.06 1.56
C CYS A 62 -2.09 -25.24 2.44
N VAL A 63 -1.07 -26.00 2.00
CA VAL A 63 -0.60 -27.17 2.74
C VAL A 63 -0.04 -26.78 4.10
N VAL A 64 0.78 -25.75 4.17
CA VAL A 64 1.40 -25.30 5.43
C VAL A 64 0.39 -24.73 6.40
N VAL A 65 -0.57 -23.89 5.91
CA VAL A 65 -1.52 -23.18 6.77
C VAL A 65 -2.68 -24.10 7.20
N PHE A 66 -3.28 -24.84 6.28
CA PHE A 66 -4.53 -25.56 6.56
C PHE A 66 -4.36 -27.06 6.81
N PHE A 67 -3.31 -27.67 6.28
CA PHE A 67 -3.05 -29.12 6.40
C PHE A 67 -1.85 -29.45 7.30
N GLY A 68 -1.07 -28.42 7.70
CA GLY A 68 0.04 -28.58 8.64
C GLY A 68 -0.42 -28.73 10.09
N LYS A 69 0.49 -29.21 10.96
CA LYS A 69 0.28 -29.21 12.41
C LYS A 69 0.40 -27.78 12.96
N SER A 70 -0.39 -27.46 13.97
CA SER A 70 -0.30 -26.17 14.68
C SER A 70 1.09 -26.00 15.29
N LYS A 71 1.83 -24.97 14.88
CA LYS A 71 3.20 -24.69 15.35
C LYS A 71 3.27 -23.72 16.54
N SER A 72 2.16 -23.08 16.87
CA SER A 72 2.08 -22.16 18.01
C SER A 72 0.79 -22.38 18.79
N TRP A 73 0.82 -21.99 20.06
CA TRP A 73 -0.37 -22.04 20.91
C TRP A 73 -1.52 -21.22 20.31
N ALA A 74 -1.24 -20.00 19.82
CA ALA A 74 -2.22 -19.15 19.18
C ALA A 74 -2.86 -19.79 17.92
N ALA A 75 -2.09 -20.50 17.10
CA ALA A 75 -2.63 -21.26 15.97
C ALA A 75 -3.50 -22.45 16.44
N GLY A 76 -3.22 -22.97 17.63
CA GLY A 76 -4.02 -24.00 18.30
C GLY A 76 -5.39 -23.50 18.78
N GLU A 77 -5.55 -22.21 19.08
CA GLU A 77 -6.80 -21.59 19.54
C GLU A 77 -7.55 -20.80 18.45
N ALA A 78 -7.10 -20.87 17.18
CA ALA A 78 -7.74 -20.17 16.08
C ALA A 78 -9.23 -20.55 15.99
N LYS A 79 -10.10 -19.53 15.95
CA LYS A 79 -11.55 -19.62 15.78
C LYS A 79 -11.96 -19.06 14.44
N GLU A 80 -13.16 -19.43 13.99
CA GLU A 80 -13.75 -18.84 12.79
C GLU A 80 -13.92 -17.33 12.95
N VAL A 81 -13.71 -16.58 11.88
CA VAL A 81 -13.85 -15.12 11.89
C VAL A 81 -15.31 -14.70 12.00
N SER A 82 -15.55 -13.45 12.41
CA SER A 82 -16.91 -12.89 12.54
C SER A 82 -17.63 -12.86 11.18
N ILE A 83 -18.96 -12.85 11.19
CA ILE A 83 -19.81 -12.82 10.00
C ILE A 83 -19.47 -11.62 9.10
N VAL A 84 -19.11 -10.48 9.67
CA VAL A 84 -18.72 -9.27 8.93
C VAL A 84 -17.49 -9.52 8.04
N MET A 85 -16.53 -10.34 8.50
CA MET A 85 -15.36 -10.72 7.71
C MET A 85 -15.62 -11.92 6.80
N LEU A 86 -16.55 -12.79 7.15
CA LEU A 86 -16.93 -13.93 6.31
C LEU A 86 -17.67 -13.50 5.05
N LEU A 87 -18.53 -12.49 5.13
CA LEU A 87 -19.36 -12.04 4.02
C LEU A 87 -18.53 -11.63 2.78
N PRO A 88 -17.50 -10.80 2.88
CA PRO A 88 -16.61 -10.51 1.74
C PRO A 88 -15.92 -11.76 1.17
N LEU A 89 -15.47 -12.67 2.05
CA LEU A 89 -14.82 -13.92 1.61
C LEU A 89 -15.77 -14.81 0.81
N LEU A 90 -17.02 -14.91 1.24
CA LEU A 90 -18.04 -15.67 0.52
C LEU A 90 -18.39 -15.03 -0.83
N ILE A 91 -18.54 -13.70 -0.89
CA ILE A 91 -18.77 -12.96 -2.14
C ILE A 91 -17.62 -13.19 -3.13
N LEU A 92 -16.37 -13.08 -2.66
CA LEU A 92 -15.19 -13.32 -3.50
C LEU A 92 -15.09 -14.77 -3.97
N ALA A 93 -15.36 -15.72 -3.10
CA ALA A 93 -15.37 -17.15 -3.47
C ALA A 93 -16.48 -17.45 -4.50
N PHE A 94 -17.66 -16.86 -4.34
CA PHE A 94 -18.75 -16.95 -5.30
C PHE A 94 -18.37 -16.33 -6.65
N GLY A 95 -17.76 -15.14 -6.63
CA GLY A 95 -17.21 -14.51 -7.83
C GLY A 95 -16.14 -15.38 -8.52
N ALA A 96 -15.26 -16.00 -7.76
CA ALA A 96 -14.21 -16.89 -8.30
C ALA A 96 -14.80 -18.12 -9.02
N ILE A 97 -15.97 -18.60 -8.60
CA ILE A 97 -16.66 -19.71 -9.24
C ILE A 97 -17.45 -19.27 -10.48
N LEU A 98 -18.15 -18.11 -10.38
CA LEU A 98 -19.10 -17.70 -11.41
C LEU A 98 -18.51 -16.81 -12.50
N ALA A 99 -17.54 -15.95 -12.16
CA ALA A 99 -17.03 -14.93 -13.09
C ALA A 99 -16.31 -15.52 -14.32
N GLY A 100 -15.92 -16.80 -14.28
CA GLY A 100 -15.37 -17.51 -15.42
C GLY A 100 -16.45 -18.05 -16.39
N ASN A 101 -17.69 -18.05 -15.98
CA ASN A 101 -18.78 -18.59 -16.81
C ASN A 101 -19.17 -17.60 -17.91
N LYS A 102 -19.44 -18.11 -19.11
CA LYS A 102 -19.84 -17.29 -20.27
C LYS A 102 -20.99 -16.32 -19.96
N PHE A 103 -21.92 -16.71 -19.08
CA PHE A 103 -23.03 -15.86 -18.67
C PHE A 103 -22.57 -14.60 -17.90
N ALA A 104 -21.71 -14.77 -16.90
CA ALA A 104 -21.17 -13.64 -16.12
C ALA A 104 -20.26 -12.76 -16.98
N TYR A 105 -19.48 -13.38 -17.87
CA TYR A 105 -18.62 -12.70 -18.78
C TYR A 105 -19.39 -11.78 -19.76
N ASN A 106 -20.45 -12.29 -20.38
CA ASN A 106 -21.34 -11.51 -21.25
C ASN A 106 -22.01 -10.34 -20.54
N TRP A 107 -22.30 -10.52 -19.23
CA TRP A 107 -22.95 -9.49 -18.43
C TRP A 107 -22.01 -8.31 -18.13
N PHE A 108 -20.72 -8.59 -17.87
CA PHE A 108 -19.78 -7.55 -17.40
C PHE A 108 -18.91 -6.93 -18.48
N VAL A 109 -18.59 -7.63 -19.54
CA VAL A 109 -17.56 -7.21 -20.50
C VAL A 109 -18.08 -7.03 -21.93
N GLY A 110 -19.26 -7.63 -22.27
CA GLY A 110 -19.69 -7.69 -23.66
C GLY A 110 -18.86 -8.70 -24.46
N TYR A 111 -19.53 -9.56 -25.22
CA TYR A 111 -18.94 -10.81 -25.71
C TYR A 111 -17.99 -10.67 -26.94
N ASP A 112 -17.97 -9.55 -27.62
CA ASP A 112 -17.51 -9.53 -29.01
C ASP A 112 -16.00 -9.26 -29.21
N ASP A 113 -15.24 -8.91 -28.16
CA ASP A 113 -13.88 -8.39 -28.33
C ASP A 113 -12.74 -9.22 -27.70
N ILE A 114 -12.99 -10.37 -27.08
CA ILE A 114 -11.89 -11.18 -26.56
C ILE A 114 -11.51 -12.27 -27.55
N ALA A 115 -10.27 -12.17 -27.99
CA ALA A 115 -9.60 -13.22 -28.74
C ALA A 115 -9.63 -14.53 -27.93
N HIS A 116 -10.47 -15.46 -28.35
CA HIS A 116 -10.45 -16.83 -27.83
C HIS A 116 -9.33 -17.61 -28.53
N PRO A 117 -8.60 -18.47 -27.81
CA PRO A 117 -7.61 -19.33 -28.45
C PRO A 117 -8.28 -20.17 -29.53
N GLU A 118 -7.77 -20.10 -30.76
CA GLU A 118 -8.30 -20.82 -31.90
C GLU A 118 -8.12 -22.35 -31.81
N GLY A 119 -7.41 -22.83 -30.76
CA GLY A 119 -7.14 -24.25 -30.55
C GLY A 119 -7.13 -24.67 -29.09
N PRO A 120 -7.38 -25.98 -28.82
CA PRO A 120 -7.40 -26.51 -27.46
C PRO A 120 -6.00 -26.72 -26.85
N LEU A 121 -4.92 -26.56 -27.63
CA LEU A 121 -3.56 -26.90 -27.20
C LEU A 121 -3.03 -26.00 -26.06
N LEU A 122 -3.19 -24.68 -26.21
CA LEU A 122 -2.69 -23.71 -25.21
C LEU A 122 -3.36 -23.88 -23.84
N PRO A 123 -4.71 -23.93 -23.73
CA PRO A 123 -5.38 -24.20 -22.46
C PRO A 123 -4.98 -25.53 -21.81
N ILE A 124 -4.76 -26.58 -22.63
CA ILE A 124 -4.31 -27.90 -22.11
C ILE A 124 -2.90 -27.77 -21.54
N ILE A 125 -1.96 -27.15 -22.25
CA ILE A 125 -0.58 -26.94 -21.78
C ILE A 125 -0.57 -26.16 -20.46
N LEU A 126 -1.33 -25.08 -20.36
CA LEU A 126 -1.43 -24.26 -19.16
C LEU A 126 -2.03 -25.03 -17.99
N SER A 127 -3.04 -25.86 -18.25
CA SER A 127 -3.63 -26.74 -17.23
C SER A 127 -2.62 -27.77 -16.71
N VAL A 128 -1.85 -28.39 -17.61
CA VAL A 128 -0.80 -29.35 -17.23
C VAL A 128 0.29 -28.66 -16.40
N ILE A 129 0.71 -27.46 -16.80
CA ILE A 129 1.70 -26.66 -16.05
C ILE A 129 1.16 -26.30 -14.66
N GLY A 130 -0.07 -25.83 -14.55
CA GLY A 130 -0.73 -25.53 -13.29
C GLY A 130 -0.83 -26.74 -12.37
N LEU A 131 -1.30 -27.85 -12.88
CA LEU A 131 -1.42 -29.13 -12.14
C LEU A 131 -0.06 -29.66 -11.69
N SER A 132 0.98 -29.54 -12.53
CA SER A 132 2.34 -29.95 -12.15
C SER A 132 2.88 -29.13 -10.98
N GLY A 133 2.62 -27.81 -10.95
CA GLY A 133 2.97 -26.94 -9.84
C GLY A 133 2.24 -27.33 -8.54
N ILE A 134 0.95 -27.64 -8.64
CA ILE A 134 0.14 -28.13 -7.50
C ILE A 134 0.69 -29.44 -6.97
N LEU A 135 0.92 -30.41 -7.86
CA LEU A 135 1.42 -31.73 -7.48
C LEU A 135 2.78 -31.62 -6.78
N LEU A 136 3.69 -30.86 -7.35
CA LEU A 136 5.03 -30.66 -6.80
C LEU A 136 4.98 -29.95 -5.45
N GLY A 137 4.16 -28.89 -5.30
CA GLY A 137 3.94 -28.21 -4.02
C GLY A 137 3.37 -29.15 -2.96
N PHE A 138 2.39 -29.97 -3.31
CA PHE A 138 1.80 -30.94 -2.40
C PHE A 138 2.79 -32.02 -1.97
N LEU A 139 3.52 -32.62 -2.90
CA LEU A 139 4.50 -33.67 -2.60
C LEU A 139 5.66 -33.21 -1.73
N LEU A 140 6.14 -31.98 -1.97
CA LEU A 140 7.26 -31.43 -1.21
C LEU A 140 6.89 -31.00 0.21
N TYR A 141 5.66 -30.53 0.43
CA TYR A 141 5.26 -29.92 1.72
C TYR A 141 4.30 -30.76 2.55
N LYS A 142 3.63 -31.76 1.98
CA LYS A 142 2.74 -32.66 2.72
C LYS A 142 3.50 -33.40 3.82
N GLY A 143 3.03 -33.29 5.05
CA GLY A 143 3.56 -34.01 6.20
C GLY A 143 4.91 -33.54 6.73
N LYS A 144 5.49 -32.48 6.18
CA LYS A 144 6.75 -31.93 6.69
C LYS A 144 6.51 -30.83 7.72
N GLU A 145 7.19 -30.95 8.87
CA GLU A 145 7.10 -29.98 9.97
C GLU A 145 8.06 -28.80 9.80
N SER A 146 9.10 -28.94 8.98
CA SER A 146 10.11 -27.92 8.70
C SER A 146 10.25 -27.67 7.20
N GLU A 147 10.76 -26.50 6.84
CA GLU A 147 11.10 -26.15 5.46
C GLU A 147 12.09 -27.19 4.90
N PRO A 148 11.75 -27.88 3.80
CA PRO A 148 12.59 -28.94 3.24
C PRO A 148 13.92 -28.41 2.68
N TYR A 149 13.92 -27.17 2.21
CA TYR A 149 15.11 -26.51 1.64
C TYR A 149 15.26 -25.09 2.20
N ARG A 150 16.38 -24.82 2.89
CA ARG A 150 16.75 -23.49 3.39
C ARG A 150 17.77 -22.86 2.46
N ILE A 151 17.32 -22.24 1.38
CA ILE A 151 18.17 -21.42 0.53
C ILE A 151 18.29 -20.05 1.19
N LYS A 152 19.50 -19.64 1.59
CA LYS A 152 19.74 -18.36 2.32
C LYS A 152 19.12 -17.14 1.62
N LEU A 153 19.22 -17.10 0.29
CA LEU A 153 18.66 -16.02 -0.53
C LEU A 153 17.13 -15.91 -0.40
N LEU A 154 16.43 -17.07 -0.49
CA LEU A 154 14.98 -17.13 -0.35
C LEU A 154 14.53 -16.87 1.09
N ASN A 155 15.29 -17.36 2.08
CA ASN A 155 14.99 -17.17 3.48
C ASN A 155 15.09 -15.69 3.88
N ASN A 156 16.03 -14.95 3.28
CA ASN A 156 16.20 -13.52 3.46
C ASN A 156 15.40 -12.70 2.44
N LYS A 157 14.39 -13.29 1.77
CA LYS A 157 13.49 -12.59 0.83
C LYS A 157 14.24 -11.79 -0.25
N PHE A 158 15.32 -12.35 -0.78
CA PHE A 158 16.22 -11.70 -1.74
C PHE A 158 16.83 -10.38 -1.25
N TYR A 159 16.85 -10.13 0.04
CA TYR A 159 17.30 -8.87 0.67
C TYR A 159 16.51 -7.64 0.19
N ILE A 160 15.29 -7.86 -0.31
CA ILE A 160 14.43 -6.77 -0.82
C ILE A 160 14.01 -5.85 0.33
N ASP A 161 13.66 -6.42 1.49
CA ASP A 161 13.27 -5.65 2.67
C ASP A 161 14.42 -4.73 3.14
N GLU A 162 15.66 -5.22 3.11
CA GLU A 162 16.86 -4.45 3.45
C GLU A 162 17.10 -3.30 2.48
N ILE A 163 16.93 -3.55 1.18
CA ILE A 163 17.04 -2.50 0.14
C ILE A 163 15.99 -1.42 0.37
N TYR A 164 14.73 -1.81 0.62
CA TYR A 164 13.67 -0.85 0.94
C TYR A 164 13.97 -0.04 2.21
N LEU A 165 14.45 -0.68 3.26
CA LEU A 165 14.83 0.01 4.50
C LEU A 165 15.96 1.02 4.28
N VAL A 166 16.94 0.70 3.44
CA VAL A 166 18.02 1.63 3.08
C VAL A 166 17.45 2.82 2.30
N ILE A 167 16.61 2.58 1.30
CA ILE A 167 15.97 3.65 0.51
C ILE A 167 15.12 4.56 1.42
N VAL A 168 14.30 3.97 2.28
CA VAL A 168 13.45 4.73 3.22
C VAL A 168 14.31 5.58 4.15
N ARG A 169 15.39 5.02 4.71
CA ARG A 169 16.31 5.76 5.60
C ARG A 169 16.93 6.94 4.88
N ILE A 170 17.50 6.72 3.69
CA ILE A 170 18.12 7.79 2.90
C ILE A 170 17.12 8.89 2.58
N THR A 171 15.90 8.54 2.14
CA THR A 171 14.87 9.52 1.80
C THR A 171 14.37 10.27 3.04
N GLN A 172 14.16 9.60 4.16
CA GLN A 172 13.75 10.23 5.41
C GLN A 172 14.83 11.18 5.94
N ASP A 173 16.10 10.76 5.95
CA ASP A 173 17.22 11.58 6.41
C ASP A 173 17.39 12.81 5.52
N LEU A 174 17.24 12.67 4.20
CA LEU A 174 17.30 13.77 3.25
C LEU A 174 16.16 14.78 3.49
N ILE A 175 14.93 14.30 3.60
CA ILE A 175 13.75 15.14 3.85
C ILE A 175 13.88 15.84 5.20
N ALA A 176 14.27 15.12 6.25
CA ALA A 176 14.48 15.69 7.57
C ALA A 176 15.58 16.77 7.57
N HIS A 177 16.65 16.57 6.81
CA HIS A 177 17.73 17.57 6.70
C HIS A 177 17.25 18.83 5.99
N VAL A 178 16.51 18.70 4.87
CA VAL A 178 15.92 19.83 4.16
C VAL A 178 14.91 20.55 5.05
N ALA A 179 14.00 19.84 5.69
CA ALA A 179 13.04 20.43 6.63
C ALA A 179 13.71 21.22 7.75
N LYS A 180 14.78 20.66 8.35
CA LYS A 180 15.57 21.33 9.39
C LYS A 180 16.26 22.62 8.90
N ILE A 181 16.73 22.63 7.65
CA ILE A 181 17.32 23.86 7.04
C ILE A 181 16.24 24.92 6.86
N VAL A 182 15.08 24.54 6.31
CA VAL A 182 13.94 25.45 6.10
C VAL A 182 13.46 26.00 7.43
N ASP A 183 13.25 25.17 8.44
CA ASP A 183 12.83 25.58 9.77
C ASP A 183 13.82 26.58 10.39
N ARG A 184 15.11 26.28 10.35
CA ARG A 184 16.16 27.16 10.90
C ARG A 184 16.25 28.51 10.20
N ILE A 185 16.10 28.55 8.87
CA ILE A 185 16.25 29.78 8.09
C ILE A 185 14.97 30.62 8.15
N PHE A 186 13.85 30.03 7.85
CA PHE A 186 12.58 30.75 7.73
C PHE A 186 11.94 30.98 9.09
N ILE A 187 11.75 29.92 9.88
CA ILE A 187 11.01 30.04 11.13
C ILE A 187 11.89 30.73 12.19
N ASP A 188 13.04 30.16 12.53
CA ASP A 188 13.88 30.65 13.61
C ASP A 188 14.54 32.01 13.31
N LYS A 189 15.22 32.14 12.17
CA LYS A 189 15.98 33.37 11.89
C LYS A 189 15.08 34.48 11.42
N LEU A 190 14.19 34.23 10.45
CA LEU A 190 13.39 35.31 9.85
C LEU A 190 12.23 35.69 10.75
N PHE A 191 11.36 34.79 11.13
CA PHE A 191 10.15 35.08 11.88
C PHE A 191 10.44 35.30 13.36
N VAL A 192 11.03 34.35 14.05
CA VAL A 192 11.18 34.43 15.50
C VAL A 192 12.22 35.48 15.89
N ARG A 193 13.46 35.35 15.43
CA ARG A 193 14.55 36.28 15.80
C ARG A 193 14.45 37.60 15.07
N GLY A 194 14.01 37.61 13.80
CA GLY A 194 13.80 38.82 13.02
C GLY A 194 12.67 39.68 13.59
N GLY A 195 11.53 39.05 13.88
CA GLY A 195 10.39 39.71 14.54
C GLY A 195 10.75 40.24 15.91
N ALA A 196 11.43 39.49 16.74
CA ALA A 196 11.88 39.92 18.06
C ALA A 196 12.85 41.11 17.98
N ARG A 197 13.78 41.10 17.00
CA ARG A 197 14.69 42.27 16.77
C ARG A 197 13.93 43.48 16.35
N LEU A 198 13.00 43.38 15.39
CA LEU A 198 12.18 44.54 14.97
C LEU A 198 11.41 45.13 16.14
N VAL A 199 10.77 44.30 16.95
CA VAL A 199 10.06 44.81 18.16
C VAL A 199 11.03 45.44 19.15
N SER A 200 12.21 44.85 19.35
CA SER A 200 13.25 45.41 20.22
C SER A 200 13.78 46.77 19.69
N ASP A 201 14.04 46.87 18.39
CA ASP A 201 14.55 48.11 17.77
C ASP A 201 13.51 49.22 17.79
N VAL A 202 12.25 48.90 17.50
CA VAL A 202 11.13 49.84 17.64
C VAL A 202 10.98 50.27 19.10
N GLY A 203 10.98 49.32 20.02
CA GLY A 203 10.91 49.60 21.46
C GLY A 203 12.05 50.45 21.97
N SER A 204 13.30 50.26 21.48
CA SER A 204 14.43 51.10 21.85
C SER A 204 14.31 52.53 21.33
N LYS A 205 13.78 52.72 20.12
CA LYS A 205 13.49 54.08 19.56
C LYS A 205 12.42 54.79 20.35
N PHE A 206 11.33 54.09 20.72
CA PHE A 206 10.31 54.67 21.61
C PHE A 206 10.87 55.01 23.00
N ARG A 207 11.76 54.20 23.56
CA ARG A 207 12.42 54.49 24.83
C ARG A 207 13.32 55.71 24.74
N ALA A 208 13.95 55.98 23.59
CA ALA A 208 14.76 57.20 23.41
C ALA A 208 13.91 58.48 23.47
N ILE A 209 12.63 58.42 23.14
CA ILE A 209 11.69 59.55 23.30
C ILE A 209 11.37 59.81 24.78
N GLN A 210 11.49 58.78 25.62
CA GLN A 210 11.29 58.86 27.08
C GLN A 210 12.57 59.37 27.76
N SER A 211 12.92 60.65 27.56
CA SER A 211 14.16 61.23 28.08
C SER A 211 14.10 61.56 29.58
N GLY A 212 13.01 61.30 30.28
CA GLY A 212 12.81 61.61 31.69
C GLY A 212 12.67 63.08 31.99
N ASN A 213 12.71 63.95 30.96
CA ASN A 213 12.54 65.37 31.12
C ASN A 213 11.06 65.76 31.14
N LEU A 214 10.59 66.29 32.31
CA LEU A 214 9.20 66.59 32.51
C LEU A 214 8.73 67.67 31.52
N GLN A 215 9.60 68.66 31.19
CA GLN A 215 9.31 69.75 30.23
C GLN A 215 9.05 69.18 28.82
N GLY A 216 9.83 68.16 28.38
CA GLY A 216 9.63 67.47 27.10
C GLY A 216 8.30 66.73 27.03
N TYR A 217 7.88 66.08 28.09
CA TYR A 217 6.57 65.41 28.13
C TYR A 217 5.41 66.39 28.08
N SER A 218 5.51 67.58 28.83
CA SER A 218 4.50 68.63 28.80
C SER A 218 4.37 69.21 27.41
N PHE A 219 5.47 69.38 26.70
CA PHE A 219 5.47 69.91 25.32
C PHE A 219 4.75 68.95 24.35
N PHE A 220 5.11 67.64 24.40
CA PHE A 220 4.47 66.61 23.54
C PHE A 220 2.99 66.45 23.90
N PHE A 221 2.62 66.54 25.16
CA PHE A 221 1.22 66.51 25.59
C PHE A 221 0.44 67.70 25.02
N ALA A 222 0.96 68.93 25.18
CA ALA A 222 0.34 70.13 24.66
C ALA A 222 0.22 70.10 23.12
N ALA A 223 1.29 69.63 22.41
CA ALA A 223 1.28 69.48 20.97
C ALA A 223 0.23 68.43 20.51
N GLY A 224 0.09 67.33 21.23
CA GLY A 224 -0.92 66.33 20.98
C GLY A 224 -2.36 66.88 21.15
N VAL A 225 -2.61 67.64 22.19
CA VAL A 225 -3.93 68.27 22.41
C VAL A 225 -4.26 69.24 21.28
N VAL A 226 -3.31 70.06 20.87
CA VAL A 226 -3.50 70.98 19.75
C VAL A 226 -3.79 70.28 18.45
N LEU A 227 -3.07 69.17 18.18
CA LEU A 227 -3.26 68.40 16.98
C LEU A 227 -4.65 67.73 16.95
N VAL A 228 -5.11 67.19 18.07
CA VAL A 228 -6.46 66.63 18.21
C VAL A 228 -7.52 67.70 17.97
N LEU A 229 -7.35 68.92 18.53
CA LEU A 229 -8.28 70.01 18.30
C LEU A 229 -8.32 70.47 16.84
N ILE A 230 -7.19 70.51 16.15
CA ILE A 230 -7.13 70.80 14.70
C ILE A 230 -7.87 69.75 13.89
N ILE A 231 -7.67 68.48 14.20
CA ILE A 231 -8.35 67.35 13.54
C ILE A 231 -9.86 67.46 13.76
N ILE A 232 -10.30 67.68 14.99
CA ILE A 232 -11.72 67.77 15.31
C ILE A 232 -12.33 69.01 14.56
N ASN A 233 -11.66 70.14 14.55
CA ASN A 233 -12.14 71.31 13.84
C ASN A 233 -12.21 71.08 12.31
N SER A 234 -11.27 70.28 11.74
CA SER A 234 -11.28 69.99 10.32
C SER A 234 -12.39 68.93 9.93
N PHE A 235 -12.91 68.15 10.90
CA PHE A 235 -14.02 67.21 10.66
C PHE A 235 -15.41 67.82 10.98
N ILE A 236 -15.52 68.93 11.75
CA ILE A 236 -16.79 69.54 12.18
C ILE A 236 -17.07 70.79 11.39
N GLY A 237 -16.05 71.44 10.79
CA GLY A 237 -16.20 72.54 9.88
C GLY A 237 -16.19 72.13 8.43
#